data_bbaecd80062322c02c39c52aa8fceb33
#
_entry.id   bbaecd80062322c02c39c52aa8fceb33
#
_cell.length_a   1.000
_cell.length_b   1.000
_cell.length_c   1.000
_cell.angle_alpha   90.00
_cell.angle_beta   90.00
_cell.angle_gamma   90.00
#
_symmetry.space_group_name_H-M   'P 1'
#
loop_
_entity.id
_entity.type
_entity.pdbx_description
1 polymer ?
#
loop_
_entity_poly.entity_id
_entity_poly.type
_entity_poly.pdbx_seq_one_letter_code
_entity_poly.pdbx_strand_id
1 'polypeptide(L)'
;TRIKKLSRGQLSAVGVIIGLASRAEVTFFDEPHLGLDAVARQIFYDRLLEDYTEHPRTVILSSHLIDEVSNLIERVLVIDRGQIIMDAATDDVRNQATAIVGDATAVDAFVAGREVLHRESLGRVASVTIAGALSADERSRLTAAGLDIGPVSLQQLIVRTTQHADETDAAASDTRTTTKGGQR
;
A
#
# COMPACT_ATOMS: atom_id res chain seq x y z
N THR A 1 -10.05 1.39 36.83
CA THR A 1 -8.58 1.50 36.78
C THR A 1 -8.21 2.93 36.38
N ARG A 2 -7.20 3.53 37.00
CA ARG A 2 -6.74 4.88 36.62
C ARG A 2 -6.01 4.77 35.28
N ILE A 3 -6.21 5.72 34.35
CA ILE A 3 -5.58 5.76 33.01
C ILE A 3 -4.05 5.57 33.10
N LYS A 4 -3.39 6.15 34.12
CA LYS A 4 -1.94 6.00 34.36
C LYS A 4 -1.48 4.57 34.67
N LYS A 5 -2.40 3.62 34.90
CA LYS A 5 -2.09 2.20 35.17
C LYS A 5 -2.40 1.28 33.97
N LEU A 6 -2.84 1.83 32.86
CA LEU A 6 -3.11 1.06 31.64
C LEU A 6 -1.77 0.68 30.98
N SER A 7 -1.73 -0.53 30.40
CA SER A 7 -0.65 -0.91 29.50
C SER A 7 -0.70 -0.05 28.24
N ARG A 8 0.38 -0.03 27.46
CA ARG A 8 0.45 0.71 26.17
C ARG A 8 -0.69 0.27 25.23
N GLY A 9 -0.96 -1.03 25.10
CA GLY A 9 -2.04 -1.53 24.26
C GLY A 9 -3.43 -1.15 24.77
N GLN A 10 -3.65 -1.19 26.11
CA GLN A 10 -4.88 -0.72 26.70
C GLN A 10 -5.11 0.79 26.47
N LEU A 11 -4.06 1.59 26.54
CA LEU A 11 -4.15 3.02 26.28
C LEU A 11 -4.48 3.28 24.79
N SER A 12 -3.84 2.56 23.87
CA SER A 12 -4.13 2.60 22.45
C SER A 12 -5.60 2.24 22.17
N ALA A 13 -6.10 1.15 22.75
CA ALA A 13 -7.49 0.73 22.64
C ALA A 13 -8.48 1.79 23.16
N VAL A 14 -8.17 2.47 24.26
CA VAL A 14 -8.99 3.59 24.76
C VAL A 14 -9.02 4.75 23.78
N GLY A 15 -7.87 5.11 23.18
CA GLY A 15 -7.79 6.14 22.16
C GLY A 15 -8.64 5.82 20.92
N VAL A 16 -8.56 4.58 20.44
CA VAL A 16 -9.37 4.08 19.33
C VAL A 16 -10.87 4.16 19.66
N ILE A 17 -11.29 3.68 20.84
CA ILE A 17 -12.70 3.74 21.28
C ILE A 17 -13.19 5.19 21.33
N ILE A 18 -12.41 6.12 21.85
CA ILE A 18 -12.78 7.53 21.91
C ILE A 18 -12.92 8.09 20.49
N GLY A 19 -11.98 7.81 19.58
CA GLY A 19 -12.03 8.26 18.19
C GLY A 19 -13.28 7.77 17.46
N LEU A 20 -13.61 6.49 17.58
CA LEU A 20 -14.82 5.91 16.99
C LEU A 20 -16.09 6.52 17.63
N ALA A 21 -16.18 6.55 18.96
CA ALA A 21 -17.36 7.03 19.68
C ALA A 21 -17.62 8.53 19.52
N SER A 22 -16.60 9.32 19.20
CA SER A 22 -16.73 10.76 19.01
C SER A 22 -17.56 11.14 17.77
N ARG A 23 -17.55 10.28 16.74
CA ARG A 23 -18.25 10.50 15.46
C ARG A 23 -18.03 11.88 14.87
N ALA A 24 -16.84 12.45 15.09
CA ALA A 24 -16.49 13.76 14.54
C ALA A 24 -16.48 13.69 12.99
N GLU A 25 -16.88 14.79 12.32
CA GLU A 25 -16.93 14.90 10.86
C GLU A 25 -15.58 14.53 10.21
N VAL A 26 -14.47 14.87 10.90
CA VAL A 26 -13.11 14.47 10.54
C VAL A 26 -12.46 13.79 11.73
N THR A 27 -12.08 12.54 11.57
CA THR A 27 -11.42 11.73 12.62
C THR A 27 -10.04 11.31 12.15
N PHE A 28 -9.02 11.57 12.98
CA PHE A 28 -7.64 11.15 12.73
C PHE A 28 -7.28 9.98 13.64
N PHE A 29 -6.76 8.92 13.06
CA PHE A 29 -6.12 7.81 13.76
C PHE A 29 -4.65 7.77 13.37
N ASP A 30 -3.78 8.17 14.29
CA ASP A 30 -2.34 8.15 14.09
C ASP A 30 -1.75 6.85 14.64
N GLU A 31 -1.29 5.97 13.72
CA GLU A 31 -0.73 4.65 14.03
C GLU A 31 -1.57 3.85 15.06
N PRO A 32 -2.89 3.72 14.89
CA PRO A 32 -3.80 3.21 15.93
C PRO A 32 -3.53 1.76 16.30
N HIS A 33 -2.81 1.03 15.46
CA HIS A 33 -2.42 -0.37 15.69
C HIS A 33 -1.25 -0.51 16.68
N LEU A 34 -0.52 0.56 16.99
CA LEU A 34 0.64 0.49 17.89
C LEU A 34 0.23 0.03 19.29
N GLY A 35 0.84 -1.08 19.72
CA GLY A 35 0.58 -1.69 21.02
C GLY A 35 -0.63 -2.61 21.07
N LEU A 36 -1.39 -2.75 19.99
CA LEU A 36 -2.43 -3.76 19.84
C LEU A 36 -1.81 -5.07 19.32
N ASP A 37 -2.28 -6.19 19.82
CA ASP A 37 -2.00 -7.50 19.21
C ASP A 37 -2.82 -7.70 17.91
N ALA A 38 -2.55 -8.76 17.18
CA ALA A 38 -3.21 -9.02 15.89
C ALA A 38 -4.75 -9.13 16.01
N VAL A 39 -5.25 -9.70 17.09
CA VAL A 39 -6.70 -9.86 17.33
C VAL A 39 -7.34 -8.49 17.60
N ALA A 40 -6.73 -7.69 18.47
CA ALA A 40 -7.24 -6.36 18.81
C ALA A 40 -7.19 -5.42 17.59
N ARG A 41 -6.18 -5.54 16.72
CA ARG A 41 -6.11 -4.80 15.45
C ARG A 41 -7.25 -5.16 14.52
N GLN A 42 -7.49 -6.46 14.33
CA GLN A 42 -8.61 -6.92 13.48
C GLN A 42 -9.94 -6.40 13.99
N ILE A 43 -10.19 -6.50 15.31
CA ILE A 43 -11.40 -5.95 15.93
C ILE A 43 -11.53 -4.45 15.67
N PHE A 44 -10.42 -3.69 15.75
CA PHE A 44 -10.44 -2.27 15.45
C PHE A 44 -10.87 -2.01 14.00
N TYR A 45 -10.27 -2.70 13.04
CA TYR A 45 -10.57 -2.51 11.61
C TYR A 45 -12.03 -2.89 11.30
N ASP A 46 -12.51 -3.99 11.85
CA ASP A 46 -13.90 -4.42 11.67
C ASP A 46 -14.88 -3.37 12.23
N ARG A 47 -14.60 -2.84 13.42
CA ARG A 47 -15.44 -1.80 14.05
C ARG A 47 -15.36 -0.47 13.32
N LEU A 48 -14.20 -0.11 12.79
CA LEU A 48 -14.03 1.11 11.97
C LEU A 48 -14.90 1.02 10.71
N LEU A 49 -14.86 -0.12 10.01
CA LEU A 49 -15.63 -0.33 8.80
C LEU A 49 -17.15 -0.36 9.07
N GLU A 50 -17.56 -1.03 10.13
CA GLU A 50 -18.96 -1.08 10.59
C GLU A 50 -19.49 0.33 10.90
N ASP A 51 -18.77 1.09 11.74
CA ASP A 51 -19.15 2.45 12.13
C ASP A 51 -19.12 3.43 10.95
N TYR A 52 -18.14 3.29 10.01
CA TYR A 52 -18.09 4.07 8.80
C TYR A 52 -19.27 3.80 7.85
N THR A 53 -19.69 2.54 7.75
CA THR A 53 -20.84 2.16 6.91
C THR A 53 -22.15 2.75 7.45
N GLU A 54 -22.33 2.78 8.79
CA GLU A 54 -23.51 3.35 9.42
C GLU A 54 -23.48 4.89 9.49
N HIS A 55 -22.28 5.46 9.64
CA HIS A 55 -22.05 6.88 9.84
C HIS A 55 -20.90 7.38 8.97
N PRO A 56 -21.10 7.52 7.65
CA PRO A 56 -20.07 7.98 6.71
C PRO A 56 -19.52 9.36 7.11
N ARG A 57 -18.19 9.47 7.18
CA ARG A 57 -17.47 10.70 7.52
C ARG A 57 -16.04 10.63 7.00
N THR A 58 -15.27 11.69 7.13
CA THR A 58 -13.87 11.66 6.77
C THR A 58 -13.05 10.99 7.88
N VAL A 59 -12.44 9.86 7.56
CA VAL A 59 -11.49 9.17 8.45
C VAL A 59 -10.11 9.18 7.80
N ILE A 60 -9.13 9.70 8.52
CA ILE A 60 -7.73 9.71 8.10
C ILE A 60 -6.95 8.79 9.04
N LEU A 61 -6.29 7.80 8.46
CA LEU A 61 -5.56 6.79 9.20
C LEU A 61 -4.09 6.79 8.74
N SER A 62 -3.16 7.06 9.65
CA SER A 62 -1.74 6.83 9.37
C SER A 62 -1.37 5.38 9.68
N SER A 63 -0.58 4.75 8.84
CA SER A 63 -0.08 3.40 9.06
C SER A 63 1.17 3.13 8.23
N HIS A 64 2.11 2.37 8.81
CA HIS A 64 3.20 1.74 8.06
C HIS A 64 2.89 0.27 7.69
N LEU A 65 1.77 -0.28 8.18
CA LEU A 65 1.26 -1.62 7.84
C LEU A 65 0.27 -1.51 6.67
N ILE A 66 0.76 -1.08 5.52
CA ILE A 66 -0.04 -0.65 4.37
C ILE A 66 -0.98 -1.78 3.90
N ASP A 67 -0.47 -3.02 3.80
CA ASP A 67 -1.27 -4.14 3.32
C ASP A 67 -2.39 -4.53 4.29
N GLU A 68 -2.22 -4.34 5.61
CA GLU A 68 -3.28 -4.60 6.59
C GLU A 68 -4.48 -3.64 6.43
N VAL A 69 -4.21 -2.38 6.07
CA VAL A 69 -5.26 -1.35 5.92
C VAL A 69 -5.73 -1.21 4.47
N SER A 70 -5.08 -1.87 3.54
CA SER A 70 -5.31 -1.68 2.09
C SER A 70 -6.75 -1.94 1.63
N ASN A 71 -7.49 -2.78 2.35
CA ASN A 71 -8.89 -3.11 2.03
C ASN A 71 -9.89 -2.17 2.73
N LEU A 72 -9.42 -1.25 3.58
CA LEU A 72 -10.25 -0.31 4.34
C LEU A 72 -10.23 1.08 3.73
N ILE A 73 -9.19 1.41 2.96
CA ILE A 73 -8.92 2.77 2.48
C ILE A 73 -9.36 2.96 1.03
N GLU A 74 -10.05 4.05 0.77
CA GLU A 74 -10.49 4.46 -0.57
C GLU A 74 -9.42 5.29 -1.29
N ARG A 75 -8.59 6.01 -0.53
CA ARG A 75 -7.58 6.94 -1.06
C ARG A 75 -6.28 6.84 -0.27
N VAL A 76 -5.17 6.92 -0.99
CA VAL A 76 -3.81 6.89 -0.44
C VAL A 76 -3.15 8.23 -0.62
N LEU A 77 -2.59 8.75 0.47
CA LEU A 77 -1.67 9.87 0.48
C LEU A 77 -0.31 9.35 0.95
N VAL A 78 0.72 9.47 0.11
CA VAL A 78 2.10 9.14 0.50
C VAL A 78 2.86 10.44 0.71
N ILE A 79 3.42 10.58 1.91
CA ILE A 79 4.18 11.76 2.31
C ILE A 79 5.64 11.35 2.47
N ASP A 80 6.54 12.02 1.77
CA ASP A 80 7.98 11.89 1.95
C ASP A 80 8.62 13.28 2.08
N ARG A 81 9.52 13.43 3.04
CA ARG A 81 10.26 14.69 3.31
C ARG A 81 9.35 15.93 3.37
N GLY A 82 8.12 15.77 3.89
CA GLY A 82 7.13 16.85 4.03
C GLY A 82 6.41 17.22 2.74
N GLN A 83 6.56 16.46 1.67
CA GLN A 83 5.85 16.61 0.41
C GLN A 83 4.91 15.45 0.15
N ILE A 84 3.75 15.72 -0.45
CA ILE A 84 2.86 14.66 -0.94
C ILE A 84 3.42 14.19 -2.28
N ILE A 85 3.94 12.95 -2.31
CA ILE A 85 4.50 12.32 -3.51
C ILE A 85 3.48 11.43 -4.24
N MET A 86 2.40 11.07 -3.57
CA MET A 86 1.27 10.36 -4.18
C MET A 86 -0.03 10.83 -3.52
N ASP A 87 -1.05 11.06 -4.33
CA ASP A 87 -2.43 11.31 -3.94
C ASP A 87 -3.35 10.63 -4.96
N ALA A 88 -3.84 9.44 -4.65
CA ALA A 88 -4.59 8.61 -5.60
C ALA A 88 -5.65 7.75 -4.93
N ALA A 89 -6.69 7.38 -5.69
CA ALA A 89 -7.61 6.33 -5.26
C ALA A 89 -6.88 4.99 -5.16
N THR A 90 -7.21 4.18 -4.16
CA THR A 90 -6.56 2.89 -3.93
C THR A 90 -6.69 1.95 -5.12
N ASP A 91 -7.85 1.95 -5.78
CA ASP A 91 -8.09 1.13 -6.96
C ASP A 91 -7.25 1.60 -8.16
N ASP A 92 -7.04 2.90 -8.33
CA ASP A 92 -6.18 3.44 -9.38
C ASP A 92 -4.73 2.99 -9.18
N VAL A 93 -4.25 2.98 -7.93
CA VAL A 93 -2.91 2.48 -7.62
C VAL A 93 -2.80 0.98 -7.91
N ARG A 94 -3.79 0.18 -7.51
CA ARG A 94 -3.81 -1.26 -7.78
C ARG A 94 -3.85 -1.58 -9.27
N ASN A 95 -4.59 -0.80 -10.05
CA ASN A 95 -4.72 -0.98 -11.51
C ASN A 95 -3.42 -0.66 -12.27
N GLN A 96 -2.41 -0.07 -11.62
CA GLN A 96 -1.10 0.18 -12.23
C GLN A 96 -0.22 -1.07 -12.32
N ALA A 97 -0.65 -2.20 -11.75
CA ALA A 97 0.12 -3.44 -11.79
C ALA A 97 -0.77 -4.67 -11.79
N THR A 98 -0.20 -5.80 -12.20
CA THR A 98 -0.87 -7.11 -12.16
C THR A 98 0.09 -8.14 -11.57
N ALA A 99 -0.36 -8.88 -10.57
CA ALA A 99 0.37 -10.03 -10.03
C ALA A 99 -0.07 -11.31 -10.76
N ILE A 100 0.91 -12.09 -11.21
CA ILE A 100 0.72 -13.34 -11.94
C ILE A 100 1.33 -14.47 -11.10
N VAL A 101 0.55 -15.50 -10.84
CA VAL A 101 0.93 -16.61 -9.96
C VAL A 101 0.79 -17.94 -10.69
N GLY A 102 1.75 -18.83 -10.52
CA GLY A 102 1.70 -20.19 -11.06
C GLY A 102 3.05 -20.88 -11.10
N ASP A 103 3.20 -21.89 -11.98
CA ASP A 103 4.49 -22.57 -12.18
C ASP A 103 5.54 -21.55 -12.64
N ALA A 104 6.71 -21.57 -11.99
CA ALA A 104 7.74 -20.56 -12.21
C ALA A 104 8.17 -20.47 -13.68
N THR A 105 8.28 -21.58 -14.39
CA THR A 105 8.68 -21.60 -15.81
C THR A 105 7.60 -20.97 -16.69
N ALA A 106 6.32 -21.27 -16.41
CA ALA A 106 5.20 -20.71 -17.14
C ALA A 106 5.05 -19.20 -16.87
N VAL A 107 5.22 -18.79 -15.62
CA VAL A 107 5.22 -17.36 -15.24
C VAL A 107 6.35 -16.62 -15.98
N ASP A 108 7.58 -17.14 -15.97
CA ASP A 108 8.73 -16.54 -16.65
C ASP A 108 8.51 -16.39 -18.16
N ALA A 109 7.93 -17.42 -18.78
CA ALA A 109 7.59 -17.37 -20.20
C ALA A 109 6.51 -16.31 -20.50
N PHE A 110 5.53 -16.16 -19.60
CA PHE A 110 4.44 -15.19 -19.79
C PHE A 110 4.90 -13.74 -19.59
N VAL A 111 5.79 -13.49 -18.63
CA VAL A 111 6.28 -12.13 -18.31
C VAL A 111 7.49 -11.70 -19.15
N ALA A 112 8.00 -12.56 -20.02
CA ALA A 112 9.15 -12.25 -20.87
C ALA A 112 8.91 -10.97 -21.69
N GLY A 113 9.85 -10.02 -21.60
CA GLY A 113 9.78 -8.72 -22.27
C GLY A 113 8.86 -7.69 -21.61
N ARG A 114 8.31 -7.98 -20.42
CA ARG A 114 7.52 -7.06 -19.62
C ARG A 114 8.35 -6.42 -18.52
N GLU A 115 7.91 -5.27 -18.06
CA GLU A 115 8.51 -4.64 -16.88
C GLU A 115 8.05 -5.37 -15.62
N VAL A 116 8.99 -6.09 -14.98
CA VAL A 116 8.78 -6.80 -13.72
C VAL A 116 9.02 -5.83 -12.56
N LEU A 117 8.00 -5.65 -11.73
CA LEU A 117 8.03 -4.79 -10.56
C LEU A 117 8.52 -5.53 -9.32
N HIS A 118 8.05 -6.76 -9.15
CA HIS A 118 8.39 -7.60 -8.01
C HIS A 118 8.34 -9.08 -8.39
N ARG A 119 9.16 -9.91 -7.75
CA ARG A 119 9.17 -11.35 -7.93
C ARG A 119 9.40 -12.06 -6.60
N GLU A 120 8.55 -13.01 -6.33
CA GLU A 120 8.71 -13.98 -5.24
C GLU A 120 8.63 -15.39 -5.81
N SER A 121 9.30 -16.34 -5.18
CA SER A 121 9.19 -17.74 -5.56
C SER A 121 9.31 -18.65 -4.34
N LEU A 122 8.48 -19.69 -4.32
CA LEU A 122 8.49 -20.73 -3.31
C LEU A 122 8.46 -22.09 -4.02
N GLY A 123 9.62 -22.76 -4.06
CA GLY A 123 9.78 -23.99 -4.79
C GLY A 123 9.51 -23.84 -6.29
N ARG A 124 8.47 -24.50 -6.80
CA ARG A 124 8.07 -24.43 -8.21
C ARG A 124 7.03 -23.37 -8.52
N VAL A 125 6.52 -22.68 -7.51
CA VAL A 125 5.52 -21.61 -7.69
C VAL A 125 6.22 -20.25 -7.65
N ALA A 126 5.89 -19.38 -8.59
CA ALA A 126 6.32 -18.00 -8.60
C ALA A 126 5.11 -17.07 -8.58
N SER A 127 5.28 -15.92 -7.94
CA SER A 127 4.40 -14.75 -8.02
C SER A 127 5.21 -13.59 -8.58
N VAL A 128 4.79 -13.06 -9.71
CA VAL A 128 5.47 -11.95 -10.38
C VAL A 128 4.49 -10.82 -10.61
N THR A 129 4.82 -9.65 -10.09
CA THR A 129 4.06 -8.41 -10.32
C THR A 129 4.68 -7.67 -11.49
N ILE A 130 3.90 -7.37 -12.51
CA ILE A 130 4.29 -6.60 -13.70
C ILE A 130 3.60 -5.24 -13.71
N ALA A 131 4.19 -4.27 -14.42
CA ALA A 131 3.57 -2.97 -14.64
C ALA A 131 2.36 -3.10 -15.57
N GLY A 132 1.30 -2.34 -15.24
CA GLY A 132 0.09 -2.22 -16.03
C GLY A 132 -0.94 -3.33 -15.83
N ALA A 133 -2.11 -3.10 -16.41
CA ALA A 133 -3.21 -4.06 -16.43
C ALA A 133 -3.09 -4.98 -17.65
N LEU A 134 -3.60 -6.21 -17.52
CA LEU A 134 -3.71 -7.14 -18.64
C LEU A 134 -4.96 -6.86 -19.48
N SER A 135 -4.80 -6.89 -20.81
CA SER A 135 -5.91 -6.91 -21.74
C SER A 135 -6.74 -8.21 -21.64
N ALA A 136 -7.94 -8.23 -22.23
CA ALA A 136 -8.80 -9.42 -22.24
C ALA A 136 -8.11 -10.63 -22.90
N ASP A 137 -7.37 -10.40 -23.99
CA ASP A 137 -6.64 -11.45 -24.70
C ASP A 137 -5.48 -12.00 -23.87
N GLU A 138 -4.78 -11.13 -23.13
CA GLU A 138 -3.70 -11.53 -22.24
C GLU A 138 -4.22 -12.34 -21.06
N ARG A 139 -5.37 -11.96 -20.50
CA ARG A 139 -6.02 -12.75 -19.43
C ARG A 139 -6.41 -14.14 -19.92
N SER A 140 -6.94 -14.23 -21.14
CA SER A 140 -7.29 -15.52 -21.76
C SER A 140 -6.05 -16.40 -21.95
N ARG A 141 -4.93 -15.84 -22.42
CA ARG A 141 -3.65 -16.54 -22.57
C ARG A 141 -3.07 -16.98 -21.23
N LEU A 142 -3.19 -16.13 -20.20
CA LEU A 142 -2.75 -16.44 -18.84
C LEU A 142 -3.50 -17.67 -18.31
N THR A 143 -4.84 -17.67 -18.41
CA THR A 143 -5.68 -18.81 -17.99
C THR A 143 -5.34 -20.08 -18.78
N ALA A 144 -5.15 -19.96 -20.10
CA ALA A 144 -4.77 -21.11 -20.95
C ALA A 144 -3.39 -21.68 -20.58
N ALA A 145 -2.50 -20.87 -20.06
CA ALA A 145 -1.18 -21.29 -19.54
C ALA A 145 -1.25 -21.90 -18.12
N GLY A 146 -2.43 -22.00 -17.51
CA GLY A 146 -2.61 -22.50 -16.14
C GLY A 146 -2.06 -21.55 -15.09
N LEU A 147 -2.05 -20.25 -15.41
CA LEU A 147 -1.64 -19.18 -14.50
C LEU A 147 -2.86 -18.45 -13.95
N ASP A 148 -2.71 -17.85 -12.76
CA ASP A 148 -3.74 -17.09 -12.09
C ASP A 148 -3.30 -15.64 -11.84
N ILE A 149 -4.30 -14.74 -11.71
CA ILE A 149 -4.06 -13.38 -11.23
C ILE A 149 -4.10 -13.41 -9.71
N GLY A 150 -2.98 -13.02 -9.10
CA GLY A 150 -2.85 -12.90 -7.65
C GLY A 150 -3.20 -11.50 -7.13
N PRO A 151 -3.27 -11.33 -5.81
CA PRO A 151 -3.41 -10.03 -5.20
C PRO A 151 -2.15 -9.18 -5.44
N VAL A 152 -2.36 -7.89 -5.68
CA VAL A 152 -1.27 -6.91 -5.78
C VAL A 152 -1.08 -6.26 -4.42
N SER A 153 0.13 -6.31 -3.88
CA SER A 153 0.47 -5.61 -2.64
C SER A 153 0.52 -4.11 -2.86
N LEU A 154 -0.33 -3.38 -2.15
CA LEU A 154 -0.33 -1.91 -2.18
C LEU A 154 0.98 -1.36 -1.62
N GLN A 155 1.55 -2.03 -0.62
CA GLN A 155 2.84 -1.67 -0.04
C GLN A 155 3.97 -1.70 -1.08
N GLN A 156 4.04 -2.76 -1.89
CA GLN A 156 5.05 -2.89 -2.94
C GLN A 156 4.95 -1.76 -3.98
N LEU A 157 3.73 -1.41 -4.38
CA LEU A 157 3.49 -0.31 -5.33
C LEU A 157 3.91 1.04 -4.75
N ILE A 158 3.56 1.33 -3.50
CA ILE A 158 3.91 2.58 -2.83
C ILE A 158 5.44 2.70 -2.65
N VAL A 159 6.11 1.64 -2.16
CA VAL A 159 7.57 1.63 -1.99
C VAL A 159 8.29 1.93 -3.32
N ARG A 160 7.82 1.33 -4.41
CA ARG A 160 8.39 1.60 -5.74
C ARG A 160 8.21 3.05 -6.17
N THR A 161 7.04 3.64 -5.96
CA THR A 161 6.79 5.05 -6.29
C THR A 161 7.73 5.97 -5.52
N THR A 162 7.99 5.66 -4.24
CA THR A 162 8.92 6.42 -3.40
C THR A 162 10.36 6.31 -3.91
N GLN A 163 10.80 5.12 -4.33
CA GLN A 163 12.15 4.90 -4.88
C GLN A 163 12.36 5.66 -6.20
N HIS A 164 11.38 5.64 -7.09
CA HIS A 164 11.45 6.41 -8.34
C HIS A 164 11.46 7.92 -8.13
N ALA A 165 10.77 8.43 -7.12
CA ALA A 165 10.83 9.85 -6.75
C ALA A 165 12.25 10.24 -6.29
N ASP A 166 12.92 9.40 -5.48
CA ASP A 166 14.29 9.63 -5.03
C ASP A 166 15.31 9.61 -6.19
N GLU A 167 15.18 8.69 -7.15
CA GLU A 167 16.05 8.61 -8.33
C GLU A 167 15.90 9.83 -9.24
N THR A 168 14.68 10.33 -9.40
CA THR A 168 14.39 11.51 -10.21
C THR A 168 14.95 12.78 -9.58
N ASP A 169 14.88 12.93 -8.27
CA ASP A 169 15.45 14.06 -7.52
C ASP A 169 16.99 14.01 -7.53
N ALA A 170 17.59 12.83 -7.41
CA ALA A 170 19.02 12.64 -7.50
C ALA A 170 19.56 13.04 -8.90
N ALA A 171 18.90 12.63 -9.97
CA ALA A 171 19.25 12.97 -11.34
C ALA A 171 19.11 14.50 -11.60
N ALA A 172 18.08 15.13 -11.06
CA ALA A 172 17.84 16.57 -11.19
C ALA A 172 18.87 17.42 -10.42
N SER A 173 19.39 16.89 -9.30
CA SER A 173 20.44 17.56 -8.51
C SER A 173 21.82 17.53 -9.19
N ASP A 174 22.15 16.43 -9.85
CA ASP A 174 23.44 16.24 -10.55
C ASP A 174 23.54 17.13 -11.79
N THR A 175 22.44 17.36 -12.50
CA THR A 175 22.38 18.23 -13.67
C THR A 175 22.59 19.72 -13.30
N ARG A 176 22.25 20.13 -12.09
CA ARG A 176 22.45 21.52 -11.61
C ARG A 176 23.90 21.82 -11.20
N THR A 177 24.67 20.80 -10.86
CA THR A 177 26.07 20.96 -10.43
C THR A 177 27.02 21.13 -11.63
N THR A 178 26.68 20.55 -12.78
CA THR A 178 27.51 20.62 -13.99
C THR A 178 27.41 21.95 -14.75
N THR A 179 26.37 22.75 -14.54
CA THR A 179 26.17 24.03 -15.28
C THR A 179 26.88 25.22 -14.62
N LYS A 180 27.52 25.08 -13.46
CA LYS A 180 28.17 26.19 -12.73
C LYS A 180 29.71 26.23 -12.88
N GLY A 181 30.32 25.34 -13.68
CA GLY A 181 31.75 25.18 -13.84
C GLY A 181 32.38 25.79 -15.10
N GLY A 182 31.65 26.55 -15.90
CA GLY A 182 32.10 27.04 -17.20
C GLY A 182 32.12 28.56 -17.38
N GLN A 183 32.76 29.30 -16.47
CA GLN A 183 33.21 30.69 -16.76
C GLN A 183 34.35 31.06 -15.81
N ARG A 184 35.56 30.86 -16.31
CA ARG A 184 36.75 31.66 -15.98
C ARG A 184 37.63 31.77 -17.24
#